data_d1fdb83dd664521f2128a87ddea96368
#
_entry.id   d1fdb83dd664521f2128a87ddea96368
#
_cell.length_a   1.000
_cell.length_b   1.000
_cell.length_c   1.000
_cell.angle_alpha   90.00
_cell.angle_beta   90.00
_cell.angle_gamma   90.00
#
_symmetry.space_group_name_H-M   'P 1'
#
loop_
_entity.id
_entity.type
_entity.pdbx_description
1 polymer ?
#
loop_
_entity_poly.entity_id
_entity_poly.type
_entity_poly.pdbx_seq_one_letter_code
_entity_poly.pdbx_strand_id
1 'polypeptide(L)'
;RRQRQMCIRDRNHGVIQQNDTPENIYNKPSNTFVADFIGSPSMNLIKGNLKQSSNQISFVANGSDFEIPINGYDFKEKSNLENKEVYFGIRPEHIFSKKSNEGDFEINLRADLSEYIGHEQIMTFDYENQEVLAKFPSTIKIELSKNTKLFFDLTQISLFDAKTEERI
;
A
#
# COMPACT_ATOMS: atom_id res chain seq x y z
N ARG A 1 -23.36 18.98 22.78
CA ARG A 1 -23.61 18.42 21.41
C ARG A 1 -22.63 17.29 21.20
N ARG A 2 -23.06 16.03 21.31
CA ARG A 2 -22.26 14.90 20.86
C ARG A 2 -22.15 15.04 19.33
N GLN A 3 -20.96 15.30 18.81
CA GLN A 3 -20.70 15.13 17.38
C GLN A 3 -21.07 13.69 17.04
N ARG A 4 -22.08 13.52 16.19
CA ARG A 4 -22.38 12.21 15.60
C ARG A 4 -21.19 11.89 14.72
N GLN A 5 -20.37 10.95 15.15
CA GLN A 5 -19.33 10.38 14.32
C GLN A 5 -20.03 9.78 13.11
N MET A 6 -19.77 10.35 11.93
CA MET A 6 -20.36 9.91 10.68
C MET A 6 -19.68 8.60 10.28
N CYS A 7 -20.38 7.48 10.43
CA CYS A 7 -19.90 6.20 9.92
C CYS A 7 -20.16 6.13 8.43
N ILE A 8 -19.15 5.77 7.65
CA ILE A 8 -19.29 5.42 6.23
C ILE A 8 -19.58 3.93 6.15
N ARG A 9 -20.56 3.58 5.31
CA ARG A 9 -20.89 2.17 5.00
C ARG A 9 -20.52 1.93 3.55
N ASP A 10 -19.50 1.15 3.34
CA ASP A 10 -19.10 0.74 2.02
C ASP A 10 -19.81 -0.55 1.62
N ARG A 11 -20.35 -0.60 0.40
CA ARG A 11 -21.17 -1.73 -0.07
C ARG A 11 -20.67 -2.23 -1.42
N ASN A 12 -20.53 -3.54 -1.51
CA ASN A 12 -20.31 -4.25 -2.76
C ASN A 12 -21.48 -5.20 -3.01
N HIS A 13 -22.15 -5.07 -4.17
CA HIS A 13 -23.35 -5.84 -4.52
C HIS A 13 -24.42 -5.91 -3.40
N GLY A 14 -24.63 -4.82 -2.67
CA GLY A 14 -25.59 -4.72 -1.58
C GLY A 14 -25.10 -5.24 -0.22
N VAL A 15 -23.93 -5.89 -0.16
CA VAL A 15 -23.31 -6.37 1.09
C VAL A 15 -22.43 -5.27 1.67
N ILE A 16 -22.58 -4.97 2.96
CA ILE A 16 -21.74 -4.00 3.67
C ILE A 16 -20.33 -4.62 3.82
N GLN A 17 -19.32 -3.99 3.26
CA GLN A 17 -17.93 -4.43 3.33
C GLN A 17 -17.23 -3.93 4.60
N GLN A 18 -17.49 -2.69 4.97
CA GLN A 18 -16.99 -2.09 6.21
C GLN A 18 -17.97 -1.02 6.71
N ASN A 19 -18.10 -0.89 8.02
CA ASN A 19 -18.89 0.14 8.67
C ASN A 19 -18.10 0.71 9.85
N ASP A 20 -17.41 1.82 9.61
CA ASP A 20 -16.48 2.41 10.56
C ASP A 20 -16.39 3.94 10.35
N THR A 21 -15.53 4.60 11.13
CA THR A 21 -15.19 6.00 10.89
C THR A 21 -14.46 6.17 9.56
N PRO A 22 -14.57 7.34 8.89
CA PRO A 22 -13.83 7.63 7.66
C PRO A 22 -12.32 7.37 7.79
N GLU A 23 -11.74 7.73 8.93
CA GLU A 23 -10.32 7.54 9.23
C GLU A 23 -9.95 6.05 9.28
N ASN A 24 -10.76 5.22 9.95
CA ASN A 24 -10.50 3.78 10.03
C ASN A 24 -10.68 3.10 8.67
N ILE A 25 -11.71 3.48 7.90
CA ILE A 25 -11.92 2.93 6.55
C ILE A 25 -10.74 3.26 5.64
N TYR A 26 -10.20 4.47 5.75
CA TYR A 26 -9.04 4.90 4.97
C TYR A 26 -7.75 4.20 5.39
N ASN A 27 -7.44 4.21 6.70
CA ASN A 27 -6.16 3.73 7.22
C ASN A 27 -6.13 2.22 7.46
N LYS A 28 -7.29 1.61 7.72
CA LYS A 28 -7.45 0.18 8.07
C LYS A 28 -8.56 -0.47 7.25
N PRO A 29 -8.47 -0.48 5.92
CA PRO A 29 -9.47 -1.13 5.08
C PRO A 29 -9.59 -2.61 5.43
N SER A 30 -10.82 -3.13 5.50
CA SER A 30 -11.10 -4.51 5.88
C SER A 30 -10.73 -5.53 4.81
N ASN A 31 -10.74 -5.11 3.55
CA ASN A 31 -10.44 -5.95 2.39
C ASN A 31 -9.91 -5.11 1.20
N THR A 32 -9.49 -5.79 0.14
CA THR A 32 -8.96 -5.15 -1.07
C THR A 32 -9.97 -4.26 -1.76
N PHE A 33 -11.26 -4.62 -1.74
CA PHE A 33 -12.33 -3.80 -2.33
C PHE A 33 -12.41 -2.42 -1.66
N VAL A 34 -12.41 -2.37 -0.32
CA VAL A 34 -12.44 -1.10 0.43
C VAL A 34 -11.16 -0.30 0.19
N ALA A 35 -10.00 -0.98 0.14
CA ALA A 35 -8.70 -0.37 -0.11
C ALA A 35 -8.62 0.31 -1.49
N ASP A 36 -9.19 -0.31 -2.52
CA ASP A 36 -9.23 0.19 -3.89
C ASP A 36 -10.30 1.29 -4.06
N PHE A 37 -11.49 1.10 -3.48
CA PHE A 37 -12.59 2.03 -3.65
C PHE A 37 -12.38 3.37 -2.92
N ILE A 38 -11.70 3.36 -1.78
CA ILE A 38 -11.49 4.56 -0.95
C ILE A 38 -10.11 5.16 -1.21
N GLY A 39 -10.10 6.34 -1.80
CA GLY A 39 -8.90 7.11 -2.12
C GLY A 39 -8.85 7.53 -3.59
N SER A 40 -8.14 8.61 -3.87
CA SER A 40 -7.88 9.10 -5.23
C SER A 40 -6.45 9.68 -5.27
N PRO A 41 -5.51 8.90 -5.85
CA PRO A 41 -5.64 7.54 -6.36
C PRO A 41 -5.94 6.48 -5.28
N SER A 42 -6.32 5.27 -5.72
CA SER A 42 -6.55 4.13 -4.84
C SER A 42 -5.26 3.60 -4.21
N MET A 43 -5.39 2.67 -3.26
CA MET A 43 -4.24 1.99 -2.65
C MET A 43 -3.53 1.11 -3.69
N ASN A 44 -2.20 1.17 -3.74
CA ASN A 44 -1.43 0.20 -4.49
C ASN A 44 -1.59 -1.18 -3.86
N LEU A 45 -1.92 -2.18 -4.66
CA LEU A 45 -2.07 -3.57 -4.24
C LEU A 45 -1.06 -4.43 -5.01
N ILE A 46 0.13 -4.62 -4.43
CA ILE A 46 1.23 -5.36 -5.04
C ILE A 46 1.12 -6.83 -4.65
N LYS A 47 0.98 -7.71 -5.64
CA LYS A 47 0.86 -9.15 -5.42
C LYS A 47 2.21 -9.81 -5.15
N GLY A 48 2.27 -10.67 -4.13
CA GLY A 48 3.49 -11.37 -3.77
C GLY A 48 3.26 -12.42 -2.68
N ASN A 49 4.34 -12.84 -2.05
CA ASN A 49 4.33 -13.87 -1.02
C ASN A 49 5.02 -13.38 0.26
N LEU A 50 4.53 -13.85 1.40
CA LEU A 50 5.24 -13.70 2.66
C LEU A 50 6.32 -14.77 2.78
N LYS A 51 7.51 -14.37 3.18
CA LYS A 51 8.59 -15.27 3.62
C LYS A 51 8.77 -15.13 5.11
N GLN A 52 8.88 -16.25 5.80
CA GLN A 52 9.18 -16.29 7.23
C GLN A 52 10.57 -16.90 7.44
N SER A 53 11.49 -16.12 7.97
CA SER A 53 12.79 -16.57 8.46
C SER A 53 12.80 -16.47 9.98
N SER A 54 13.55 -17.30 10.66
CA SER A 54 13.55 -17.58 12.14
C SER A 54 13.00 -16.50 13.07
N ASN A 55 13.07 -15.21 12.72
CA ASN A 55 12.58 -14.11 13.57
C ASN A 55 12.09 -12.88 12.76
N GLN A 56 11.99 -13.00 11.46
CA GLN A 56 11.61 -11.89 10.57
C GLN A 56 10.60 -12.37 9.51
N ILE A 57 9.57 -11.57 9.30
CA ILE A 57 8.65 -11.76 8.19
C ILE A 57 8.96 -10.69 7.15
N SER A 58 9.06 -11.10 5.89
CA SER A 58 9.26 -10.21 4.74
C SER A 58 8.23 -10.49 3.65
N PHE A 59 7.94 -9.47 2.87
CA PHE A 59 7.14 -9.58 1.65
C PHE A 59 8.07 -9.59 0.44
N VAL A 60 7.76 -10.45 -0.52
CA VAL A 60 8.47 -10.55 -1.80
C VAL A 60 7.44 -10.46 -2.92
N ALA A 61 7.54 -9.41 -3.73
CA ALA A 61 6.66 -9.27 -4.90
C ALA A 61 6.91 -10.38 -5.92
N ASN A 62 5.87 -10.78 -6.64
CA ASN A 62 6.01 -11.79 -7.68
C ASN A 62 6.97 -11.31 -8.77
N GLY A 63 8.01 -12.10 -9.03
CA GLY A 63 9.08 -11.78 -10.00
C GLY A 63 10.26 -10.99 -9.42
N SER A 64 10.20 -10.61 -8.16
CA SER A 64 11.26 -9.85 -7.48
C SER A 64 12.12 -10.73 -6.58
N ASP A 65 13.40 -10.39 -6.48
CA ASP A 65 14.31 -10.94 -5.47
C ASP A 65 14.41 -10.03 -4.22
N PHE A 66 13.76 -8.85 -4.25
CA PHE A 66 13.77 -7.92 -3.13
C PHE A 66 12.83 -8.35 -2.02
N GLU A 67 13.34 -8.35 -0.80
CA GLU A 67 12.57 -8.64 0.41
C GLU A 67 12.26 -7.35 1.15
N ILE A 68 10.97 -7.00 1.24
CA ILE A 68 10.49 -5.86 2.05
C ILE A 68 10.23 -6.37 3.46
N PRO A 69 10.95 -5.92 4.50
CA PRO A 69 10.77 -6.38 5.86
C PRO A 69 9.42 -5.90 6.42
N ILE A 70 8.62 -6.82 6.97
CA ILE A 70 7.32 -6.50 7.58
C ILE A 70 7.47 -6.49 9.11
N ASN A 71 8.37 -5.64 9.60
CA ASN A 71 8.64 -5.56 11.03
C ASN A 71 7.55 -4.73 11.73
N GLY A 72 7.03 -5.28 12.84
CA GLY A 72 6.05 -4.58 13.66
C GLY A 72 4.62 -4.55 13.10
N TYR A 73 4.35 -5.24 11.98
CA TYR A 73 2.98 -5.37 11.49
C TYR A 73 2.14 -6.24 12.44
N ASP A 74 0.95 -5.75 12.78
CA ASP A 74 0.03 -6.42 13.69
C ASP A 74 -0.88 -7.38 12.90
N PHE A 75 -0.41 -8.61 12.71
CA PHE A 75 -1.18 -9.67 12.06
C PHE A 75 -2.34 -10.13 12.95
N LYS A 76 -3.53 -10.25 12.42
CA LYS A 76 -4.68 -10.84 13.12
C LYS A 76 -4.42 -12.29 13.53
N GLU A 77 -3.74 -13.05 12.65
CA GLU A 77 -3.32 -14.42 12.91
C GLU A 77 -1.86 -14.59 12.49
N LYS A 78 -1.03 -15.11 13.40
CA LYS A 78 0.41 -15.34 13.15
C LYS A 78 0.73 -16.77 12.68
N SER A 79 -0.30 -17.61 12.52
CA SER A 79 -0.15 -18.98 12.02
C SER A 79 -0.19 -19.03 10.50
N ASN A 80 0.64 -19.91 9.90
CA ASN A 80 0.66 -20.18 8.46
C ASN A 80 0.96 -18.96 7.56
N LEU A 81 1.91 -18.11 7.98
CA LEU A 81 2.34 -16.96 7.19
C LEU A 81 3.39 -17.32 6.15
N GLU A 82 4.11 -18.42 6.32
CA GLU A 82 5.16 -18.84 5.39
C GLU A 82 4.59 -19.20 4.02
N ASN A 83 5.15 -18.62 2.97
CA ASN A 83 4.73 -18.77 1.57
C ASN A 83 3.26 -18.38 1.30
N LYS A 84 2.65 -17.63 2.21
CA LYS A 84 1.28 -17.14 2.02
C LYS A 84 1.25 -16.09 0.91
N GLU A 85 0.41 -16.31 -0.11
CA GLU A 85 0.17 -15.35 -1.17
C GLU A 85 -0.68 -14.19 -0.64
N VAL A 86 -0.20 -12.96 -0.81
CA VAL A 86 -0.82 -11.75 -0.27
C VAL A 86 -0.77 -10.59 -1.26
N TYR A 87 -1.63 -9.61 -1.04
CA TYR A 87 -1.47 -8.26 -1.57
C TYR A 87 -0.83 -7.36 -0.52
N PHE A 88 0.29 -6.73 -0.90
CA PHE A 88 0.92 -5.67 -0.13
C PHE A 88 0.28 -4.35 -0.53
N GLY A 89 -0.45 -3.75 0.40
CA GLY A 89 -1.17 -2.49 0.23
C GLY A 89 -0.36 -1.31 0.76
N ILE A 90 -0.09 -0.32 -0.09
CA ILE A 90 0.49 0.97 0.32
C ILE A 90 -0.19 2.10 -0.44
N ARG A 91 -0.54 3.17 0.28
CA ARG A 91 -1.17 4.33 -0.36
C ARG A 91 -0.13 5.20 -1.08
N PRO A 92 -0.51 5.84 -2.21
CA PRO A 92 0.39 6.69 -2.99
C PRO A 92 1.07 7.81 -2.19
N GLU A 93 0.41 8.37 -1.20
CA GLU A 93 0.95 9.42 -0.33
C GLU A 93 1.93 8.91 0.75
N HIS A 94 2.01 7.60 0.97
CA HIS A 94 2.99 6.97 1.88
C HIS A 94 4.25 6.48 1.14
N ILE A 95 4.42 6.91 -0.11
CA ILE A 95 5.61 6.70 -0.92
C ILE A 95 6.32 8.05 -1.07
N PHE A 96 7.56 8.15 -0.62
CA PHE A 96 8.31 9.39 -0.58
C PHE A 96 9.49 9.39 -1.55
N SER A 97 9.86 10.56 -2.06
CA SER A 97 11.08 10.77 -2.86
C SER A 97 12.33 11.01 -2.01
N LYS A 98 12.15 11.17 -0.70
CA LYS A 98 13.22 11.32 0.29
C LYS A 98 12.84 10.57 1.54
N LYS A 99 13.83 10.00 2.21
CA LYS A 99 13.63 9.31 3.50
C LYS A 99 13.03 10.27 4.53
N SER A 100 11.87 9.89 5.10
CA SER A 100 11.16 10.67 6.12
C SER A 100 11.42 10.14 7.52
N ASN A 101 11.51 8.80 7.66
CA ASN A 101 11.71 8.11 8.93
C ASN A 101 12.83 7.06 8.82
N GLU A 102 13.40 6.66 9.96
CA GLU A 102 14.45 5.62 9.97
C GLU A 102 13.94 4.26 9.47
N GLY A 103 12.65 3.98 9.68
CA GLY A 103 11.99 2.73 9.27
C GLY A 103 11.52 2.68 7.83
N ASP A 104 11.69 3.76 7.04
CA ASP A 104 11.28 3.78 5.64
C ASP A 104 12.15 2.82 4.81
N PHE A 105 11.50 2.01 3.99
CA PHE A 105 12.15 1.05 3.11
C PHE A 105 12.55 1.70 1.79
N GLU A 106 13.84 1.67 1.45
CA GLU A 106 14.38 2.20 0.20
C GLU A 106 14.20 1.21 -0.94
N ILE A 107 13.62 1.68 -2.06
CA ILE A 107 13.45 0.91 -3.29
C ILE A 107 13.78 1.78 -4.50
N ASN A 108 14.30 1.16 -5.56
CA ASN A 108 14.56 1.85 -6.83
C ASN A 108 13.56 1.36 -7.88
N LEU A 109 12.69 2.26 -8.35
CA LEU A 109 11.69 1.96 -9.35
C LEU A 109 11.85 2.85 -10.57
N ARG A 110 11.49 2.34 -11.76
CA ARG A 110 11.49 3.12 -12.98
C ARG A 110 10.22 3.96 -13.05
N ALA A 111 10.38 5.27 -13.27
CA ALA A 111 9.27 6.18 -13.48
C ALA A 111 8.79 6.11 -14.93
N ASP A 112 7.53 5.75 -15.15
CA ASP A 112 6.96 5.59 -16.50
C ASP A 112 6.08 6.76 -16.93
N LEU A 113 5.27 7.31 -16.03
CA LEU A 113 4.32 8.37 -16.33
C LEU A 113 4.25 9.40 -15.19
N SER A 114 3.94 10.64 -15.54
CA SER A 114 3.64 11.71 -14.58
C SER A 114 2.41 12.48 -15.02
N GLU A 115 1.41 12.58 -14.14
CA GLU A 115 0.18 13.32 -14.33
C GLU A 115 0.09 14.47 -13.32
N TYR A 116 0.01 15.72 -13.82
CA TYR A 116 -0.10 16.90 -12.96
C TYR A 116 -1.56 17.19 -12.59
N ILE A 117 -1.83 17.29 -11.30
CA ILE A 117 -3.14 17.65 -10.75
C ILE A 117 -2.98 18.90 -9.89
N GLY A 118 -2.79 20.04 -10.55
CA GLY A 118 -2.61 21.32 -9.85
C GLY A 118 -1.33 21.39 -9.03
N HIS A 119 -1.43 21.39 -7.71
CA HIS A 119 -0.29 21.47 -6.80
C HIS A 119 0.35 20.12 -6.48
N GLU A 120 -0.23 19.03 -6.97
CA GLU A 120 0.26 17.66 -6.82
C GLU A 120 0.50 17.04 -8.18
N GLN A 121 1.29 15.98 -8.20
CA GLN A 121 1.48 15.09 -9.33
C GLN A 121 1.34 13.64 -8.87
N ILE A 122 0.71 12.83 -9.71
CA ILE A 122 0.68 11.39 -9.57
C ILE A 122 1.70 10.82 -10.53
N MET A 123 2.57 9.98 -10.03
CA MET A 123 3.57 9.29 -10.82
C MET A 123 3.33 7.81 -10.82
N THR A 124 3.44 7.20 -11.98
CA THR A 124 3.37 5.75 -12.18
C THR A 124 4.79 5.21 -12.29
N PHE A 125 5.06 4.19 -11.49
CA PHE A 125 6.32 3.45 -11.49
C PHE A 125 6.05 1.99 -11.82
N ASP A 126 7.02 1.34 -12.46
CA ASP A 126 7.01 -0.10 -12.69
C ASP A 126 7.75 -0.84 -11.57
N TYR A 127 7.06 -1.78 -10.95
CA TYR A 127 7.63 -2.73 -10.01
C TYR A 127 7.29 -4.16 -10.42
N GLU A 128 8.23 -4.82 -11.09
CA GLU A 128 8.09 -6.19 -11.58
C GLU A 128 6.80 -6.40 -12.42
N ASN A 129 6.58 -5.52 -13.39
CA ASN A 129 5.39 -5.44 -14.24
C ASN A 129 4.07 -5.18 -13.46
N GLN A 130 4.16 -4.65 -12.27
CA GLN A 130 3.02 -4.15 -11.51
C GLN A 130 3.14 -2.62 -11.39
N GLU A 131 2.03 -1.93 -11.64
CA GLU A 131 2.00 -0.47 -11.51
C GLU A 131 2.00 -0.05 -10.04
N VAL A 132 2.86 0.89 -9.69
CA VAL A 132 2.90 1.54 -8.38
C VAL A 132 2.71 3.03 -8.57
N LEU A 133 1.64 3.56 -8.01
CA LEU A 133 1.34 4.99 -8.01
C LEU A 133 1.94 5.66 -6.77
N ALA A 134 2.57 6.80 -6.97
CA ALA A 134 3.02 7.65 -5.87
C ALA A 134 2.55 9.10 -6.09
N LYS A 135 2.23 9.77 -4.99
CA LYS A 135 1.70 11.12 -4.98
C LYS A 135 2.72 12.10 -4.40
N PHE A 136 3.11 13.10 -5.18
CA PHE A 136 4.12 14.07 -4.78
C PHE A 136 3.63 15.50 -4.98
N PRO A 137 4.18 16.47 -4.24
CA PRO A 137 4.07 17.89 -4.60
C PRO A 137 4.60 18.13 -6.02
N SER A 138 3.94 18.97 -6.82
CA SER A 138 4.35 19.30 -8.21
C SER A 138 5.73 19.96 -8.32
N THR A 139 6.30 20.39 -7.20
CA THR A 139 7.66 20.95 -7.11
C THR A 139 8.76 19.89 -7.20
N ILE A 140 8.44 18.62 -6.91
CA ILE A 140 9.41 17.52 -7.01
C ILE A 140 9.58 17.15 -8.48
N LYS A 141 10.83 17.10 -8.93
CA LYS A 141 11.19 16.72 -10.30
C LYS A 141 11.74 15.31 -10.31
N ILE A 142 11.05 14.41 -11.00
CA ILE A 142 11.46 13.03 -11.24
C ILE A 142 11.55 12.84 -12.75
N GLU A 143 12.66 12.29 -13.22
CA GLU A 143 12.87 12.06 -14.65
C GLU A 143 12.21 10.75 -15.08
N LEU A 144 11.40 10.81 -16.13
CA LEU A 144 10.75 9.63 -16.70
C LEU A 144 11.78 8.69 -17.36
N SER A 145 11.43 7.42 -17.42
CA SER A 145 12.24 6.31 -17.95
C SER A 145 13.57 6.09 -17.22
N LYS A 146 13.72 6.66 -16.02
CA LYS A 146 14.88 6.45 -15.15
C LYS A 146 14.50 5.80 -13.84
N ASN A 147 15.43 5.00 -13.31
CA ASN A 147 15.30 4.46 -11.97
C ASN A 147 15.40 5.61 -10.96
N THR A 148 14.41 5.68 -10.10
CA THR A 148 14.28 6.68 -9.06
C THR A 148 14.24 6.00 -7.71
N LYS A 149 15.00 6.53 -6.76
CA LYS A 149 15.00 6.09 -5.37
C LYS A 149 13.74 6.59 -4.70
N LEU A 150 12.96 5.66 -4.17
CA LEU A 150 11.74 5.90 -3.42
C LEU A 150 11.85 5.27 -2.02
N PHE A 151 11.01 5.74 -1.12
CA PHE A 151 10.95 5.29 0.27
C PHE A 151 9.51 4.96 0.63
N PHE A 152 9.27 3.70 1.02
CA PHE A 152 7.97 3.22 1.47
C PHE A 152 7.86 3.34 2.98
N ASP A 153 6.81 4.01 3.47
CA ASP A 153 6.50 4.05 4.90
C ASP A 153 5.88 2.71 5.33
N LEU A 154 6.69 1.84 5.89
CA LEU A 154 6.26 0.52 6.32
C LEU A 154 5.32 0.53 7.55
N THR A 155 5.14 1.68 8.20
CA THR A 155 4.18 1.82 9.31
C THR A 155 2.75 1.98 8.82
N GLN A 156 2.56 2.33 7.52
CA GLN A 156 1.28 2.65 6.90
C GLN A 156 0.84 1.62 5.84
N ILE A 157 1.39 0.42 5.91
CA ILE A 157 1.02 -0.67 5.01
C ILE A 157 -0.22 -1.44 5.48
N SER A 158 -0.85 -2.13 4.55
CA SER A 158 -1.89 -3.13 4.82
C SER A 158 -1.56 -4.42 4.08
N LEU A 159 -1.83 -5.56 4.69
CA LEU A 159 -1.65 -6.85 4.04
C LEU A 159 -3.01 -7.53 3.91
N PHE A 160 -3.26 -8.10 2.73
CA PHE A 160 -4.51 -8.80 2.45
C PHE A 160 -4.18 -10.20 1.92
N ASP A 161 -4.96 -11.18 2.34
CA ASP A 161 -4.89 -12.54 1.81
C ASP A 161 -5.29 -12.54 0.32
N ALA A 162 -4.48 -13.13 -0.56
CA ALA A 162 -4.77 -13.09 -1.99
C ALA A 162 -5.97 -13.94 -2.42
N LYS A 163 -6.47 -14.86 -1.55
CA LYS A 163 -7.62 -15.73 -1.84
C LYS A 163 -8.93 -15.18 -1.29
N THR A 164 -8.89 -14.67 -0.05
CA THR A 164 -10.09 -14.14 0.61
C THR A 164 -10.26 -12.65 0.42
N GLU A 165 -9.20 -11.97 -0.02
CA GLU A 165 -9.10 -10.52 -0.14
C GLU A 165 -9.25 -9.75 1.18
N GLU A 166 -9.35 -10.47 2.30
CA GLU A 166 -9.47 -9.89 3.63
C GLU A 166 -8.13 -9.46 4.20
N ARG A 167 -8.14 -8.40 4.99
CA ARG A 167 -6.97 -7.95 5.73
C ARG A 167 -6.55 -8.98 6.78
N ILE A 168 -5.26 -9.32 6.81
CA ILE A 168 -4.64 -10.30 7.70
C ILE A 168 -3.89 -9.66 8.85
#